data_d30986fc40282b2a057c20b05a3a2d19
#
_entry.id   d30986fc40282b2a057c20b05a3a2d19
#
_cell.length_a   1.000
_cell.length_b   1.000
_cell.length_c   1.000
_cell.angle_alpha   90.00
_cell.angle_beta   90.00
_cell.angle_gamma   90.00
#
_symmetry.space_group_name_H-M   'P 1'
#
loop_
_entity.id
_entity.type
_entity.pdbx_description
1 polymer ?
#
loop_
_entity_poly.entity_id
_entity_poly.type
_entity_poly.pdbx_seq_one_letter_code
_entity_poly.pdbx_strand_id
1 'polypeptide(L)'
;MKKPRLQQRGERRIAAALRIALAAALLAVQVLFVVLTTRYLKDHFALIYGALEGIALITALYIYNKPGDLSYRVAWIIPILFVPVVGLILYLLWGGDTQRKRLQRQTVPKLPPEEPESLRNRSALNADRLQRALPGWSRVSQYLSSRGFYLYQNTKAVYLPEGALLLEDILGRIKAAERFIFMEYFILAEGKLWDRMSAALCERARSGAEVKIIFDDFGNIKRFSAESLQTLRDAGVEVIVFNPVHEYVNRLYFNYRDHRKITVIDGETAYTGGVNIADEYANLIDRFGYWKDSGIRLEGEGVWGLTAAFLNMWSFLGGELHEERDYYRPHTSPATDGFCQPFLDGPQNNPDNPAEDTFLQLIGSARRFLYITTPYFIPDENIMRALCIAGDGGVDVRLMLPGTPDHWYADAVADSYIGELLEHHVKVYRYTPGFLHAKSIMVDREAAFVGSVNFDYRSFELHYECGVMLYGASAIESLLEDMDGILDKSHAVTPEEWAHRGLLRRMFEPILRVFSIWM
;
A
#
# COMPACT_ATOMS: atom_id res chain seq x y z
N MET A 1 12.16 -24.59 -24.23
CA MET A 1 11.41 -24.32 -25.50
C MET A 1 10.67 -22.99 -25.33
N LYS A 2 11.11 -21.96 -26.05
CA LYS A 2 10.54 -20.60 -25.97
C LYS A 2 9.14 -20.57 -26.59
N LYS A 3 8.10 -20.24 -25.81
CA LYS A 3 6.79 -19.87 -26.37
C LYS A 3 6.93 -18.50 -27.05
N PRO A 4 6.45 -18.33 -28.30
CA PRO A 4 6.62 -17.08 -29.05
C PRO A 4 5.85 -15.91 -28.40
N ARG A 5 6.38 -14.68 -28.47
CA ARG A 5 5.81 -13.41 -27.92
C ARG A 5 4.32 -13.19 -28.25
N LEU A 6 3.84 -13.71 -29.37
CA LEU A 6 2.44 -13.67 -29.77
C LEU A 6 1.52 -14.54 -28.89
N GLN A 7 2.00 -15.68 -28.38
CA GLN A 7 1.22 -16.55 -27.49
C GLN A 7 1.03 -15.93 -26.09
N GLN A 8 2.05 -15.28 -25.53
CA GLN A 8 1.95 -14.61 -24.23
C GLN A 8 1.03 -13.36 -24.27
N ARG A 9 1.02 -12.59 -25.37
CA ARG A 9 0.04 -11.51 -25.60
C ARG A 9 -1.40 -12.05 -25.71
N GLY A 10 -1.56 -13.23 -26.27
CA GLY A 10 -2.86 -13.93 -26.36
C GLY A 10 -3.37 -14.36 -24.98
N GLU A 11 -2.53 -15.01 -24.18
CA GLU A 11 -2.90 -15.52 -22.85
C GLU A 11 -3.30 -14.37 -21.86
N ARG A 12 -2.62 -13.21 -21.95
CA ARG A 12 -2.92 -12.03 -21.12
C ARG A 12 -4.21 -11.29 -21.54
N ARG A 13 -4.50 -11.19 -22.84
CA ARG A 13 -5.79 -10.70 -23.35
C ARG A 13 -6.93 -11.64 -22.96
N ILE A 14 -6.66 -12.93 -22.91
CA ILE A 14 -7.59 -13.97 -22.50
C ILE A 14 -7.96 -13.81 -21.02
N ALA A 15 -7.02 -13.51 -20.12
CA ALA A 15 -7.33 -13.32 -18.69
C ALA A 15 -8.22 -12.07 -18.41
N ALA A 16 -8.00 -10.96 -19.10
CA ALA A 16 -8.88 -9.79 -19.02
C ALA A 16 -10.25 -10.05 -19.64
N ALA A 17 -10.29 -10.72 -20.80
CA ALA A 17 -11.52 -11.13 -21.46
C ALA A 17 -12.30 -12.16 -20.62
N LEU A 18 -11.61 -13.09 -19.93
CA LEU A 18 -12.22 -14.06 -19.02
C LEU A 18 -12.93 -13.39 -17.82
N ARG A 19 -12.40 -12.29 -17.30
CA ARG A 19 -13.05 -11.54 -16.19
C ARG A 19 -14.32 -10.86 -16.65
N ILE A 20 -14.27 -10.17 -17.78
CA ILE A 20 -15.45 -9.54 -18.39
C ILE A 20 -16.46 -10.63 -18.75
N ALA A 21 -16.01 -11.75 -19.30
CA ALA A 21 -16.85 -12.89 -19.62
C ALA A 21 -17.46 -13.54 -18.37
N LEU A 22 -16.70 -13.63 -17.25
CA LEU A 22 -17.20 -14.15 -15.99
C LEU A 22 -18.27 -13.22 -15.38
N ALA A 23 -18.03 -11.91 -15.36
CA ALA A 23 -19.01 -10.93 -14.89
C ALA A 23 -20.29 -10.94 -15.76
N ALA A 24 -20.12 -10.98 -17.08
CA ALA A 24 -21.24 -11.10 -18.02
C ALA A 24 -21.99 -12.44 -17.85
N ALA A 25 -21.26 -13.54 -17.64
CA ALA A 25 -21.86 -14.85 -17.39
C ALA A 25 -22.67 -14.88 -16.09
N LEU A 26 -22.17 -14.26 -15.01
CA LEU A 26 -22.88 -14.16 -13.73
C LEU A 26 -24.16 -13.32 -13.86
N LEU A 27 -24.10 -12.19 -14.58
CA LEU A 27 -25.29 -11.39 -14.88
C LEU A 27 -26.27 -12.18 -15.76
N ALA A 28 -25.78 -12.92 -16.76
CA ALA A 28 -26.62 -13.79 -17.58
C ALA A 28 -27.28 -14.91 -16.75
N VAL A 29 -26.57 -15.46 -15.75
CA VAL A 29 -27.15 -16.45 -14.80
C VAL A 29 -28.28 -15.83 -13.99
N GLN A 30 -28.15 -14.59 -13.51
CA GLN A 30 -29.25 -13.90 -12.82
C GLN A 30 -30.46 -13.68 -13.72
N VAL A 31 -30.24 -13.15 -14.93
CA VAL A 31 -31.32 -12.93 -15.91
C VAL A 31 -31.98 -14.26 -16.28
N LEU A 32 -31.17 -15.29 -16.54
CA LEU A 32 -31.68 -16.63 -16.88
C LEU A 32 -32.49 -17.23 -15.72
N PHE A 33 -32.01 -17.07 -14.48
CA PHE A 33 -32.73 -17.50 -13.29
C PHE A 33 -34.12 -16.84 -13.21
N VAL A 34 -34.18 -15.51 -13.37
CA VAL A 34 -35.47 -14.78 -13.37
C VAL A 34 -36.37 -15.22 -14.50
N VAL A 35 -35.84 -15.37 -15.73
CA VAL A 35 -36.60 -15.82 -16.90
C VAL A 35 -37.13 -17.25 -16.73
N LEU A 36 -36.28 -18.17 -16.28
CA LEU A 36 -36.68 -19.57 -16.09
C LEU A 36 -37.72 -19.72 -14.98
N THR A 37 -37.53 -19.06 -13.86
CA THR A 37 -38.48 -19.10 -12.74
C THR A 37 -39.81 -18.47 -13.11
N THR A 38 -39.80 -17.35 -13.85
CA THR A 38 -41.03 -16.68 -14.30
C THR A 38 -41.76 -17.50 -15.37
N ARG A 39 -41.03 -18.19 -16.26
CA ARG A 39 -41.63 -18.92 -17.39
C ARG A 39 -42.09 -20.34 -17.05
N TYR A 40 -41.30 -21.06 -16.26
CA TYR A 40 -41.52 -22.50 -16.00
C TYR A 40 -42.03 -22.80 -14.58
N LEU A 41 -41.87 -21.88 -13.65
CA LEU A 41 -42.26 -22.06 -12.24
C LEU A 41 -43.19 -20.93 -11.79
N LYS A 42 -44.13 -20.49 -12.70
CA LYS A 42 -45.04 -19.38 -12.43
C LYS A 42 -45.77 -19.49 -11.09
N ASP A 43 -46.25 -20.68 -10.77
CA ASP A 43 -47.03 -20.94 -9.56
C ASP A 43 -46.16 -20.98 -8.29
N HIS A 44 -44.82 -21.13 -8.43
CA HIS A 44 -43.86 -21.20 -7.34
C HIS A 44 -42.90 -20.03 -7.33
N PHE A 45 -42.98 -19.10 -8.30
CA PHE A 45 -42.06 -17.98 -8.45
C PHE A 45 -41.99 -17.15 -7.17
N ALA A 46 -43.13 -16.79 -6.59
CA ALA A 46 -43.19 -15.99 -5.37
C ALA A 46 -42.52 -16.70 -4.17
N LEU A 47 -42.67 -18.02 -4.07
CA LEU A 47 -42.09 -18.83 -3.02
C LEU A 47 -40.54 -18.92 -3.18
N ILE A 48 -40.09 -19.23 -4.41
CA ILE A 48 -38.65 -19.39 -4.71
C ILE A 48 -37.93 -18.06 -4.56
N TYR A 49 -38.50 -16.98 -5.09
CA TYR A 49 -37.90 -15.65 -5.01
C TYR A 49 -37.93 -15.12 -3.58
N GLY A 50 -39.04 -15.32 -2.84
CA GLY A 50 -39.13 -14.97 -1.43
C GLY A 50 -38.14 -15.76 -0.53
N ALA A 51 -37.93 -17.04 -0.83
CA ALA A 51 -36.91 -17.83 -0.13
C ALA A 51 -35.49 -17.30 -0.41
N LEU A 52 -35.19 -16.93 -1.67
CA LEU A 52 -33.91 -16.35 -2.07
C LEU A 52 -33.68 -14.99 -1.40
N GLU A 53 -34.69 -14.12 -1.40
CA GLU A 53 -34.61 -12.83 -0.68
C GLU A 53 -34.46 -13.03 0.84
N GLY A 54 -35.13 -14.03 1.40
CA GLY A 54 -34.96 -14.42 2.81
C GLY A 54 -33.51 -14.83 3.11
N ILE A 55 -32.90 -15.64 2.25
CA ILE A 55 -31.48 -16.02 2.36
C ILE A 55 -30.58 -14.78 2.21
N ALA A 56 -30.87 -13.91 1.25
CA ALA A 56 -30.12 -12.68 1.03
C ALA A 56 -30.19 -11.75 2.26
N LEU A 57 -31.38 -11.59 2.84
CA LEU A 57 -31.59 -10.79 4.05
C LEU A 57 -30.84 -11.39 5.26
N ILE A 58 -30.94 -12.70 5.49
CA ILE A 58 -30.22 -13.37 6.57
C ILE A 58 -28.71 -13.21 6.39
N THR A 59 -28.22 -13.36 5.15
CA THR A 59 -26.79 -13.17 4.83
C THR A 59 -26.38 -11.71 5.04
N ALA A 60 -27.19 -10.74 4.64
CA ALA A 60 -26.95 -9.31 4.87
C ALA A 60 -26.89 -8.99 6.37
N LEU A 61 -27.81 -9.50 7.18
CA LEU A 61 -27.79 -9.37 8.63
C LEU A 61 -26.56 -10.04 9.26
N TYR A 62 -26.16 -11.19 8.77
CA TYR A 62 -24.93 -11.86 9.20
C TYR A 62 -23.68 -11.02 8.90
N ILE A 63 -23.60 -10.45 7.69
CA ILE A 63 -22.48 -9.56 7.29
C ILE A 63 -22.48 -8.30 8.13
N TYR A 64 -23.64 -7.69 8.38
CA TYR A 64 -23.77 -6.48 9.18
C TYR A 64 -23.21 -6.64 10.60
N ASN A 65 -23.42 -7.81 11.20
CA ASN A 65 -22.95 -8.10 12.57
C ASN A 65 -21.49 -8.60 12.65
N LYS A 66 -20.77 -8.69 11.54
CA LYS A 66 -19.34 -9.04 11.56
C LYS A 66 -18.48 -7.88 12.06
N PRO A 67 -17.36 -8.16 12.76
CA PRO A 67 -16.34 -7.14 13.02
C PRO A 67 -15.67 -6.70 11.74
N GLY A 68 -15.12 -5.48 11.73
CA GLY A 68 -14.39 -4.89 10.61
C GLY A 68 -15.09 -3.64 10.05
N ASP A 69 -14.55 -3.09 8.98
CA ASP A 69 -15.00 -1.83 8.37
C ASP A 69 -16.47 -1.89 7.90
N LEU A 70 -17.26 -0.86 8.25
CA LEU A 70 -18.68 -0.78 7.92
C LEU A 70 -18.90 -0.61 6.41
N SER A 71 -18.05 0.17 5.75
CA SER A 71 -18.17 0.45 4.32
C SER A 71 -17.97 -0.82 3.51
N TYR A 72 -17.02 -1.67 3.90
CA TYR A 72 -16.81 -3.00 3.31
C TYR A 72 -18.03 -3.90 3.45
N ARG A 73 -18.64 -3.91 4.63
CA ARG A 73 -19.86 -4.70 4.87
C ARG A 73 -21.02 -4.22 4.02
N VAL A 74 -21.23 -2.91 3.95
CA VAL A 74 -22.29 -2.28 3.13
C VAL A 74 -22.07 -2.56 1.65
N ALA A 75 -20.84 -2.47 1.14
CA ALA A 75 -20.51 -2.78 -0.25
C ALA A 75 -20.85 -4.22 -0.66
N TRP A 76 -20.82 -5.18 0.26
CA TRP A 76 -21.30 -6.55 0.02
C TRP A 76 -22.81 -6.70 0.20
N ILE A 77 -23.40 -6.02 1.18
CA ILE A 77 -24.83 -6.08 1.45
C ILE A 77 -25.64 -5.58 0.26
N ILE A 78 -25.23 -4.47 -0.37
CA ILE A 78 -25.94 -3.88 -1.51
C ILE A 78 -26.07 -4.87 -2.68
N PRO A 79 -25.02 -5.47 -3.25
CA PRO A 79 -25.16 -6.44 -4.34
C PRO A 79 -25.98 -7.68 -3.94
N ILE A 80 -25.87 -8.14 -2.69
CA ILE A 80 -26.62 -9.30 -2.20
C ILE A 80 -28.12 -9.02 -2.18
N LEU A 81 -28.55 -7.83 -1.78
CA LEU A 81 -29.95 -7.47 -1.73
C LEU A 81 -30.54 -7.11 -3.11
N PHE A 82 -29.77 -6.43 -3.99
CA PHE A 82 -30.25 -6.01 -5.30
C PHE A 82 -30.18 -7.10 -6.36
N VAL A 83 -29.20 -7.99 -6.29
CA VAL A 83 -28.96 -9.06 -7.26
C VAL A 83 -28.64 -10.37 -6.50
N PRO A 84 -29.63 -10.96 -5.81
CA PRO A 84 -29.38 -11.96 -4.78
C PRO A 84 -28.56 -13.16 -5.23
N VAL A 85 -28.83 -13.73 -6.42
CA VAL A 85 -28.10 -14.91 -6.91
C VAL A 85 -26.63 -14.56 -7.14
N VAL A 86 -26.38 -13.49 -7.89
CA VAL A 86 -25.00 -13.07 -8.22
C VAL A 86 -24.30 -12.53 -6.98
N GLY A 87 -24.95 -11.69 -6.19
CA GLY A 87 -24.39 -11.12 -4.97
C GLY A 87 -23.96 -12.18 -3.96
N LEU A 88 -24.79 -13.20 -3.72
CA LEU A 88 -24.44 -14.33 -2.86
C LEU A 88 -23.27 -15.13 -3.40
N ILE A 89 -23.26 -15.44 -4.71
CA ILE A 89 -22.15 -16.17 -5.34
C ILE A 89 -20.85 -15.36 -5.22
N LEU A 90 -20.89 -14.07 -5.56
CA LEU A 90 -19.71 -13.19 -5.48
C LEU A 90 -19.22 -13.09 -4.04
N TYR A 91 -20.12 -12.94 -3.06
CA TYR A 91 -19.76 -12.90 -1.66
C TYR A 91 -19.11 -14.21 -1.17
N LEU A 92 -19.66 -15.36 -1.57
CA LEU A 92 -19.07 -16.66 -1.23
C LEU A 92 -17.68 -16.85 -1.86
N LEU A 93 -17.49 -16.33 -3.07
CA LEU A 93 -16.21 -16.45 -3.79
C LEU A 93 -15.16 -15.44 -3.31
N TRP A 94 -15.56 -14.19 -3.02
CA TRP A 94 -14.60 -13.08 -2.80
C TRP A 94 -14.83 -12.27 -1.52
N GLY A 95 -16.01 -12.31 -0.92
CA GLY A 95 -16.35 -11.54 0.28
C GLY A 95 -16.18 -12.27 1.60
N GLY A 96 -15.88 -13.56 1.56
CA GLY A 96 -15.85 -14.39 2.76
C GLY A 96 -14.52 -14.30 3.54
N ASP A 97 -14.59 -14.34 4.88
CA ASP A 97 -13.44 -14.46 5.78
C ASP A 97 -12.57 -15.71 5.54
N THR A 98 -12.99 -16.60 4.66
CA THR A 98 -12.29 -17.88 4.41
C THR A 98 -10.89 -17.64 3.84
N GLN A 99 -10.74 -16.64 2.96
CA GLN A 99 -9.43 -16.29 2.40
C GLN A 99 -8.54 -15.64 3.46
N ARG A 100 -9.10 -14.70 4.21
CA ARG A 100 -8.44 -14.03 5.33
C ARG A 100 -8.02 -15.01 6.41
N LYS A 101 -8.92 -15.89 6.88
CA LYS A 101 -8.60 -16.94 7.84
C LYS A 101 -7.57 -17.94 7.32
N ARG A 102 -7.54 -18.17 6.00
CA ARG A 102 -6.54 -19.02 5.38
C ARG A 102 -5.18 -18.33 5.33
N LEU A 103 -5.12 -17.03 5.02
CA LEU A 103 -3.89 -16.23 5.12
C LEU A 103 -3.39 -16.12 6.56
N GLN A 104 -4.28 -15.90 7.52
CA GLN A 104 -3.95 -15.88 8.95
C GLN A 104 -3.47 -17.24 9.47
N ARG A 105 -3.95 -18.35 8.90
CA ARG A 105 -3.53 -19.72 9.23
C ARG A 105 -2.27 -20.17 8.50
N GLN A 106 -2.03 -19.65 7.29
CA GLN A 106 -0.72 -19.71 6.69
C GLN A 106 0.11 -18.75 7.53
N THR A 107 0.73 -19.28 8.56
CA THR A 107 1.69 -18.57 9.39
C THR A 107 2.64 -17.84 8.44
N VAL A 108 2.35 -16.55 8.17
CA VAL A 108 3.45 -15.66 7.82
C VAL A 108 4.43 -15.93 8.95
N PRO A 109 5.66 -16.41 8.68
CA PRO A 109 6.61 -16.56 9.73
C PRO A 109 6.59 -15.22 10.46
N LYS A 110 6.10 -15.21 11.71
CA LYS A 110 6.32 -14.06 12.57
C LYS A 110 7.76 -13.68 12.33
N LEU A 111 8.07 -12.38 12.31
CA LEU A 111 9.45 -11.87 12.37
C LEU A 111 10.33 -12.94 12.99
N PRO A 112 11.52 -13.31 12.42
CA PRO A 112 12.27 -14.51 12.71
C PRO A 112 12.07 -14.90 14.18
N PRO A 113 11.61 -16.11 14.45
CA PRO A 113 10.87 -16.47 15.67
C PRO A 113 11.58 -16.12 16.97
N GLU A 114 12.82 -15.79 16.90
CA GLU A 114 13.63 -15.38 18.04
C GLU A 114 14.46 -14.16 17.66
N GLU A 115 13.81 -12.98 17.67
CA GLU A 115 14.63 -11.76 17.80
C GLU A 115 15.38 -11.85 19.12
N PRO A 116 16.72 -11.65 19.10
CA PRO A 116 17.53 -11.76 20.32
C PRO A 116 16.92 -10.88 21.40
N GLU A 117 16.88 -11.38 22.59
CA GLU A 117 16.43 -10.64 23.78
C GLU A 117 17.12 -9.27 23.87
N SER A 118 18.36 -9.18 23.41
CA SER A 118 19.12 -7.94 23.30
C SER A 118 18.45 -6.86 22.45
N LEU A 119 17.79 -7.21 21.34
CA LEU A 119 17.08 -6.26 20.50
C LEU A 119 15.80 -5.77 21.18
N ARG A 120 15.04 -6.68 21.81
CA ARG A 120 13.85 -6.30 22.58
C ARG A 120 14.20 -5.37 23.73
N ASN A 121 15.23 -5.69 24.50
CA ASN A 121 15.71 -4.87 25.60
C ASN A 121 16.20 -3.50 25.12
N ARG A 122 16.89 -3.43 23.99
CA ARG A 122 17.33 -2.17 23.38
C ARG A 122 16.15 -1.32 22.93
N SER A 123 15.15 -1.91 22.28
CA SER A 123 13.92 -1.21 21.89
C SER A 123 13.18 -0.66 23.12
N ALA A 124 13.09 -1.42 24.21
CA ALA A 124 12.49 -0.95 25.47
C ALA A 124 13.27 0.25 26.05
N LEU A 125 14.59 0.20 26.08
CA LEU A 125 15.43 1.35 26.51
C LEU A 125 15.22 2.57 25.60
N ASN A 126 15.07 2.38 24.29
CA ASN A 126 14.78 3.45 23.36
C ASN A 126 13.37 4.03 23.60
N ALA A 127 12.38 3.20 23.93
CA ALA A 127 11.05 3.67 24.30
C ALA A 127 11.07 4.56 25.57
N ASP A 128 11.85 4.21 26.59
CA ASP A 128 12.07 5.05 27.77
C ASP A 128 12.74 6.38 27.45
N ARG A 129 13.67 6.39 26.50
CA ARG A 129 14.32 7.62 26.01
C ARG A 129 13.33 8.48 25.22
N LEU A 130 12.55 7.90 24.33
CA LEU A 130 11.49 8.58 23.59
C LEU A 130 10.45 9.20 24.54
N GLN A 131 10.03 8.45 25.56
CA GLN A 131 9.08 8.94 26.57
C GLN A 131 9.59 10.20 27.29
N ARG A 132 10.91 10.28 27.54
CA ARG A 132 11.52 11.44 28.17
C ARG A 132 11.71 12.61 27.20
N ALA A 133 12.12 12.33 25.96
CA ALA A 133 12.39 13.37 24.96
C ALA A 133 11.12 13.91 24.30
N LEU A 134 10.20 13.04 23.94
CA LEU A 134 8.99 13.33 23.17
C LEU A 134 7.78 12.55 23.73
N PRO A 135 7.30 12.88 24.94
CA PRO A 135 6.27 12.10 25.63
C PRO A 135 4.95 11.98 24.85
N GLY A 136 4.63 12.96 24.02
CA GLY A 136 3.44 12.93 23.16
C GLY A 136 3.39 11.77 22.16
N TRP A 137 4.53 11.22 21.79
CA TRP A 137 4.67 10.18 20.75
C TRP A 137 4.92 8.79 21.31
N SER A 138 5.15 8.65 22.61
CA SER A 138 5.43 7.36 23.24
C SER A 138 4.30 6.35 23.06
N ARG A 139 3.03 6.81 23.07
CA ARG A 139 1.86 5.93 22.85
C ARG A 139 1.85 5.31 21.45
N VAL A 140 2.18 6.09 20.41
CA VAL A 140 2.29 5.61 19.02
C VAL A 140 3.38 4.55 18.92
N SER A 141 4.57 4.86 19.45
CA SER A 141 5.70 3.93 19.44
C SER A 141 5.42 2.65 20.26
N GLN A 142 4.76 2.77 21.40
CA GLN A 142 4.37 1.63 22.23
C GLN A 142 3.34 0.74 21.51
N TYR A 143 2.38 1.33 20.80
CA TYR A 143 1.43 0.59 19.99
C TYR A 143 2.15 -0.25 18.93
N LEU A 144 3.03 0.36 18.12
CA LEU A 144 3.83 -0.35 17.12
C LEU A 144 4.72 -1.43 17.75
N SER A 145 5.34 -1.14 18.91
CA SER A 145 6.15 -2.13 19.65
C SER A 145 5.33 -3.33 20.12
N SER A 146 4.07 -3.11 20.53
CA SER A 146 3.14 -4.19 20.92
C SER A 146 2.77 -5.10 19.74
N ARG A 147 2.92 -4.60 18.49
CA ARG A 147 2.73 -5.36 17.24
C ARG A 147 4.02 -6.02 16.74
N GLY A 148 5.13 -5.88 17.48
CA GLY A 148 6.42 -6.49 17.16
C GLY A 148 7.34 -5.62 16.30
N PHE A 149 7.03 -4.33 16.14
CA PHE A 149 7.88 -3.37 15.41
C PHE A 149 8.77 -2.61 16.40
N TYR A 150 10.09 -2.79 16.27
CA TYR A 150 11.04 -2.26 17.25
C TYR A 150 11.40 -0.79 16.98
N LEU A 151 11.63 -0.05 18.06
CA LEU A 151 12.11 1.33 18.03
C LEU A 151 13.63 1.38 18.03
N TYR A 152 14.22 2.06 17.04
CA TYR A 152 15.65 2.22 16.86
C TYR A 152 16.06 3.67 17.08
N GLN A 153 17.23 3.88 17.68
CA GLN A 153 17.83 5.19 17.86
C GLN A 153 19.05 5.39 16.95
N ASN A 154 20.01 4.49 16.99
CA ASN A 154 21.29 4.59 16.26
C ASN A 154 21.10 4.35 14.75
N THR A 155 20.33 5.23 14.12
CA THR A 155 19.96 5.10 12.70
C THR A 155 19.88 6.48 12.07
N LYS A 156 20.70 6.71 11.07
CA LYS A 156 20.62 7.92 10.25
C LYS A 156 19.50 7.76 9.25
N ALA A 157 18.49 8.61 9.34
CA ALA A 157 17.41 8.72 8.38
C ALA A 157 17.69 9.90 7.43
N VAL A 158 17.59 9.67 6.13
CA VAL A 158 17.75 10.71 5.09
C VAL A 158 16.51 10.71 4.21
N TYR A 159 15.76 11.80 4.23
CA TYR A 159 14.63 11.99 3.34
C TYR A 159 15.12 12.34 1.92
N LEU A 160 14.55 11.70 0.92
CA LEU A 160 14.86 11.90 -0.50
C LEU A 160 13.61 12.44 -1.19
N PRO A 161 13.56 13.74 -1.49
CA PRO A 161 12.34 14.43 -1.92
C PRO A 161 11.90 14.10 -3.36
N GLU A 162 12.76 13.47 -4.15
CA GLU A 162 12.50 13.19 -5.57
C GLU A 162 12.77 11.74 -5.90
N GLY A 163 11.86 11.11 -6.68
CA GLY A 163 12.04 9.74 -7.13
C GLY A 163 13.33 9.53 -7.92
N ALA A 164 13.73 10.48 -8.75
CA ALA A 164 15.00 10.43 -9.49
C ALA A 164 16.22 10.37 -8.54
N LEU A 165 16.24 11.19 -7.49
CA LEU A 165 17.33 11.19 -6.51
C LEU A 165 17.39 9.87 -5.75
N LEU A 166 16.24 9.35 -5.32
CA LEU A 166 16.15 8.05 -4.65
C LEU A 166 16.70 6.92 -5.52
N LEU A 167 16.27 6.87 -6.78
CA LEU A 167 16.63 5.79 -7.71
C LEU A 167 18.10 5.83 -8.12
N GLU A 168 18.68 7.03 -8.29
CA GLU A 168 20.11 7.18 -8.54
C GLU A 168 20.95 6.80 -7.30
N ASP A 169 20.51 7.16 -6.11
CA ASP A 169 21.18 6.78 -4.86
C ASP A 169 21.16 5.25 -4.65
N ILE A 170 20.01 4.61 -4.87
CA ILE A 170 19.88 3.14 -4.86
C ILE A 170 20.84 2.51 -5.88
N LEU A 171 20.86 2.99 -7.12
CA LEU A 171 21.73 2.46 -8.16
C LEU A 171 23.22 2.60 -7.81
N GLY A 172 23.60 3.73 -7.20
CA GLY A 172 24.97 3.94 -6.70
C GLY A 172 25.36 2.91 -5.64
N ARG A 173 24.45 2.64 -4.69
CA ARG A 173 24.68 1.66 -3.63
C ARG A 173 24.66 0.21 -4.14
N ILE A 174 23.79 -0.13 -5.09
CA ILE A 174 23.79 -1.46 -5.75
C ILE A 174 25.17 -1.75 -6.37
N LYS A 175 25.75 -0.79 -7.09
CA LYS A 175 27.08 -0.94 -7.70
C LYS A 175 28.21 -1.17 -6.67
N ALA A 176 28.05 -0.66 -5.47
CA ALA A 176 29.02 -0.76 -4.38
C ALA A 176 28.76 -1.96 -3.44
N ALA A 177 27.68 -2.71 -3.65
CA ALA A 177 27.28 -3.82 -2.79
C ALA A 177 28.33 -4.95 -2.81
N GLU A 178 28.64 -5.51 -1.65
CA GLU A 178 29.65 -6.55 -1.48
C GLU A 178 29.05 -7.89 -1.02
N ARG A 179 27.97 -7.87 -0.22
CA ARG A 179 27.41 -9.06 0.42
C ARG A 179 26.10 -9.49 -0.17
N PHE A 180 25.08 -8.61 -0.09
CA PHE A 180 23.76 -8.92 -0.56
C PHE A 180 22.95 -7.70 -0.98
N ILE A 181 22.00 -7.91 -1.89
CA ILE A 181 21.03 -6.92 -2.35
C ILE A 181 19.63 -7.56 -2.31
N PHE A 182 18.71 -6.98 -1.57
CA PHE A 182 17.32 -7.38 -1.51
C PHE A 182 16.43 -6.28 -2.09
N MET A 183 15.51 -6.65 -2.96
CA MET A 183 14.55 -5.73 -3.57
C MET A 183 13.14 -6.32 -3.55
N GLU A 184 12.17 -5.57 -3.05
CA GLU A 184 10.75 -5.93 -3.02
C GLU A 184 9.95 -4.75 -3.58
N TYR A 185 9.27 -4.94 -4.72
CA TYR A 185 8.60 -3.86 -5.44
C TYR A 185 7.28 -4.29 -6.05
N PHE A 186 6.29 -3.39 -6.01
CA PHE A 186 5.03 -3.58 -6.73
C PHE A 186 5.23 -3.51 -8.25
N ILE A 187 6.03 -2.52 -8.74
CA ILE A 187 6.33 -2.36 -10.16
C ILE A 187 7.84 -2.42 -10.40
N LEU A 188 8.24 -3.31 -11.32
CA LEU A 188 9.52 -3.31 -12.01
C LEU A 188 9.23 -3.16 -13.50
N ALA A 189 9.43 -1.98 -14.08
CA ALA A 189 9.11 -1.73 -15.48
C ALA A 189 10.36 -1.66 -16.33
N GLU A 190 10.35 -2.35 -17.46
CA GLU A 190 11.40 -2.22 -18.49
C GLU A 190 11.47 -0.79 -18.99
N GLY A 191 12.67 -0.27 -19.14
CA GLY A 191 12.97 1.08 -19.57
C GLY A 191 14.43 1.45 -19.29
N LYS A 192 14.77 2.71 -19.51
CA LYS A 192 16.16 3.21 -19.37
C LYS A 192 16.71 3.02 -17.95
N LEU A 193 15.86 3.24 -16.94
CA LEU A 193 16.24 3.05 -15.55
C LEU A 193 16.48 1.57 -15.25
N TRP A 194 15.54 0.71 -15.67
CA TRP A 194 15.65 -0.74 -15.45
C TRP A 194 16.88 -1.32 -16.13
N ASP A 195 17.19 -0.90 -17.36
CA ASP A 195 18.38 -1.39 -18.08
C ASP A 195 19.67 -1.14 -17.29
N ARG A 196 19.78 0.04 -16.68
CA ARG A 196 20.94 0.40 -15.82
C ARG A 196 20.96 -0.41 -14.52
N MET A 197 19.79 -0.57 -13.91
CA MET A 197 19.65 -1.25 -12.61
C MET A 197 19.86 -2.77 -12.78
N SER A 198 19.24 -3.39 -13.76
CA SER A 198 19.40 -4.82 -14.03
C SER A 198 20.84 -5.19 -14.41
N ALA A 199 21.51 -4.34 -15.17
CA ALA A 199 22.93 -4.54 -15.48
C ALA A 199 23.79 -4.56 -14.20
N ALA A 200 23.57 -3.61 -13.28
CA ALA A 200 24.29 -3.56 -12.00
C ALA A 200 23.97 -4.76 -11.09
N LEU A 201 22.71 -5.17 -11.01
CA LEU A 201 22.27 -6.34 -10.23
C LEU A 201 22.92 -7.64 -10.78
N CYS A 202 22.90 -7.82 -12.10
CA CYS A 202 23.54 -8.98 -12.76
C CYS A 202 25.06 -8.97 -12.53
N GLU A 203 25.70 -7.82 -12.58
CA GLU A 203 27.12 -7.68 -12.29
C GLU A 203 27.46 -8.09 -10.85
N ARG A 204 26.69 -7.62 -9.88
CA ARG A 204 26.91 -7.97 -8.46
C ARG A 204 26.66 -9.46 -8.19
N ALA A 205 25.60 -10.03 -8.75
CA ALA A 205 25.33 -11.46 -8.64
C ALA A 205 26.46 -12.31 -9.20
N ARG A 206 26.99 -11.98 -10.41
CA ARG A 206 28.16 -12.66 -10.98
C ARG A 206 29.44 -12.48 -10.15
N SER A 207 29.55 -11.40 -9.41
CA SER A 207 30.68 -11.14 -8.51
C SER A 207 30.55 -11.85 -7.15
N GLY A 208 29.47 -12.60 -6.92
CA GLY A 208 29.25 -13.42 -5.72
C GLY A 208 28.36 -12.77 -4.65
N ALA A 209 27.78 -11.59 -4.89
CA ALA A 209 26.80 -11.04 -3.97
C ALA A 209 25.46 -11.80 -4.07
N GLU A 210 24.79 -12.03 -2.94
CA GLU A 210 23.46 -12.63 -2.88
C GLU A 210 22.42 -11.60 -3.33
N VAL A 211 21.80 -11.80 -4.51
CA VAL A 211 20.79 -10.87 -5.04
C VAL A 211 19.42 -11.54 -5.06
N LYS A 212 18.47 -11.00 -4.29
CA LYS A 212 17.11 -11.51 -4.17
C LYS A 212 16.09 -10.43 -4.53
N ILE A 213 15.13 -10.78 -5.38
CA ILE A 213 14.09 -9.86 -5.86
C ILE A 213 12.70 -10.48 -5.66
N ILE A 214 11.80 -9.73 -5.04
CA ILE A 214 10.36 -10.00 -5.03
C ILE A 214 9.67 -8.92 -5.84
N PHE A 215 8.74 -9.29 -6.72
CA PHE A 215 7.85 -8.33 -7.34
C PHE A 215 6.43 -8.87 -7.51
N ASP A 216 5.44 -7.97 -7.45
CA ASP A 216 4.03 -8.33 -7.65
C ASP A 216 3.72 -8.53 -9.14
N ASP A 217 3.09 -9.66 -9.49
CA ASP A 217 2.77 -9.96 -10.90
C ASP A 217 1.76 -8.98 -11.50
N PHE A 218 0.80 -8.49 -10.70
CA PHE A 218 -0.25 -7.59 -11.19
C PHE A 218 0.31 -6.24 -11.64
N GLY A 219 1.24 -5.65 -10.89
CA GLY A 219 1.94 -4.41 -11.27
C GLY A 219 2.78 -4.55 -12.54
N ASN A 220 3.13 -5.79 -12.91
CA ASN A 220 4.10 -6.09 -13.95
C ASN A 220 3.56 -6.80 -15.21
N ILE A 221 2.25 -7.09 -15.26
CA ILE A 221 1.62 -7.87 -16.35
C ILE A 221 2.00 -7.41 -17.77
N LYS A 222 2.20 -6.11 -17.99
CA LYS A 222 2.55 -5.54 -19.30
C LYS A 222 3.88 -4.79 -19.28
N ARG A 223 4.58 -4.80 -18.15
CA ARG A 223 5.74 -3.94 -17.90
C ARG A 223 7.05 -4.72 -17.78
N PHE A 224 6.97 -6.02 -17.47
CA PHE A 224 8.13 -6.86 -17.26
C PHE A 224 8.03 -8.14 -18.11
N SER A 225 9.05 -8.46 -18.88
CA SER A 225 9.05 -9.59 -19.83
C SER A 225 9.65 -10.85 -19.20
N ALA A 226 9.26 -12.00 -19.74
CA ALA A 226 9.90 -13.27 -19.38
C ALA A 226 11.39 -13.32 -19.77
N GLU A 227 11.81 -12.52 -20.76
CA GLU A 227 13.20 -12.42 -21.20
C GLU A 227 14.04 -11.67 -20.16
N SER A 228 13.53 -10.55 -19.62
CA SER A 228 14.19 -9.83 -18.51
C SER A 228 14.31 -10.70 -17.26
N LEU A 229 13.24 -11.46 -16.93
CA LEU A 229 13.27 -12.41 -15.81
C LEU A 229 14.33 -13.49 -16.01
N GLN A 230 14.43 -14.04 -17.23
CA GLN A 230 15.44 -15.07 -17.54
C GLN A 230 16.85 -14.50 -17.48
N THR A 231 17.06 -13.28 -17.97
CA THR A 231 18.37 -12.59 -17.90
C THR A 231 18.87 -12.44 -16.47
N LEU A 232 17.98 -12.06 -15.53
CA LEU A 232 18.32 -11.99 -14.10
C LEU A 232 18.73 -13.37 -13.56
N ARG A 233 17.93 -14.39 -13.83
CA ARG A 233 18.18 -15.77 -13.37
C ARG A 233 19.48 -16.36 -13.93
N ASP A 234 19.77 -16.11 -15.22
CA ASP A 234 21.01 -16.56 -15.86
C ASP A 234 22.26 -15.87 -15.25
N ALA A 235 22.08 -14.72 -14.63
CA ALA A 235 23.15 -14.01 -13.92
C ALA A 235 23.31 -14.46 -12.46
N GLY A 236 22.45 -15.35 -11.95
CA GLY A 236 22.46 -15.81 -10.56
C GLY A 236 21.57 -15.00 -9.61
N VAL A 237 20.72 -14.10 -10.13
CA VAL A 237 19.74 -13.37 -9.32
C VAL A 237 18.56 -14.29 -9.01
N GLU A 238 18.22 -14.44 -7.75
CA GLU A 238 17.05 -15.18 -7.30
C GLU A 238 15.80 -14.27 -7.38
N VAL A 239 14.75 -14.74 -8.05
CA VAL A 239 13.53 -13.95 -8.27
C VAL A 239 12.30 -14.75 -7.93
N ILE A 240 11.47 -14.21 -7.02
CA ILE A 240 10.15 -14.73 -6.69
C ILE A 240 9.10 -13.73 -7.18
N VAL A 241 8.08 -14.24 -7.88
CA VAL A 241 6.94 -13.46 -8.34
C VAL A 241 5.81 -13.62 -7.32
N PHE A 242 5.43 -12.50 -6.68
CA PHE A 242 4.34 -12.50 -5.73
C PHE A 242 2.99 -12.63 -6.44
N ASN A 243 2.17 -13.55 -5.95
CA ASN A 243 0.77 -13.78 -6.35
C ASN A 243 0.55 -13.76 -7.88
N PRO A 244 1.10 -14.75 -8.62
CA PRO A 244 1.04 -14.79 -10.08
C PRO A 244 -0.39 -14.83 -10.63
N VAL A 245 -0.70 -13.97 -11.60
CA VAL A 245 -2.05 -13.77 -12.15
C VAL A 245 -2.64 -15.03 -12.81
N HIS A 246 -1.78 -15.88 -13.38
CA HIS A 246 -2.21 -17.13 -14.02
C HIS A 246 -2.69 -18.20 -13.02
N GLU A 247 -2.35 -18.09 -11.75
CA GLU A 247 -2.77 -19.00 -10.68
C GLU A 247 -4.11 -18.61 -10.02
N TYR A 248 -4.72 -17.48 -10.39
CA TYR A 248 -5.95 -16.96 -9.77
C TYR A 248 -7.14 -17.91 -9.82
N VAL A 249 -7.23 -18.74 -10.83
CA VAL A 249 -8.33 -19.72 -10.95
C VAL A 249 -8.28 -20.72 -9.77
N ASN A 250 -7.10 -20.96 -9.23
CA ASN A 250 -6.91 -21.90 -8.12
C ASN A 250 -6.81 -21.22 -6.74
N ARG A 251 -6.49 -19.92 -6.70
CA ARG A 251 -6.14 -19.23 -5.46
C ARG A 251 -6.84 -17.88 -5.33
N LEU A 252 -8.03 -17.66 -5.48
CA LEU A 252 -8.89 -16.45 -5.31
C LEU A 252 -8.30 -15.22 -4.53
N TYR A 253 -6.97 -15.04 -4.50
CA TYR A 253 -6.25 -13.97 -3.80
C TYR A 253 -6.07 -12.70 -4.65
N PHE A 254 -6.95 -12.45 -5.59
CA PHE A 254 -6.83 -11.37 -6.56
C PHE A 254 -6.60 -9.99 -5.93
N ASN A 255 -7.24 -9.70 -4.80
CA ASN A 255 -7.20 -8.38 -4.18
C ASN A 255 -5.95 -8.14 -3.31
N TYR A 256 -5.28 -9.19 -2.86
CA TYR A 256 -4.10 -9.05 -2.01
C TYR A 256 -2.87 -8.81 -2.86
N ARG A 257 -2.23 -7.62 -2.72
CA ARG A 257 -1.10 -7.20 -3.50
C ARG A 257 0.08 -6.82 -2.62
N ASP A 258 1.26 -7.10 -3.10
CA ASP A 258 2.48 -6.62 -2.48
C ASP A 258 2.78 -5.21 -3.01
N HIS A 259 2.38 -4.20 -2.22
CA HIS A 259 2.56 -2.80 -2.58
C HIS A 259 3.80 -2.19 -1.91
N ARG A 260 4.62 -2.97 -1.25
CA ARG A 260 5.88 -2.52 -0.64
C ARG A 260 6.88 -2.06 -1.69
N LYS A 261 7.78 -1.19 -1.28
CA LYS A 261 8.96 -0.76 -2.03
C LYS A 261 10.11 -0.75 -1.04
N ILE A 262 10.90 -1.81 -1.08
CA ILE A 262 12.02 -2.02 -0.17
C ILE A 262 13.26 -2.33 -0.99
N THR A 263 14.36 -1.65 -0.71
CA THR A 263 15.70 -2.06 -1.13
C THR A 263 16.59 -2.12 0.10
N VAL A 264 17.29 -3.23 0.29
CA VAL A 264 18.29 -3.41 1.35
C VAL A 264 19.62 -3.78 0.70
N ILE A 265 20.68 -3.13 1.11
CA ILE A 265 22.03 -3.34 0.57
C ILE A 265 22.97 -3.60 1.73
N ASP A 266 23.59 -4.79 1.73
CA ASP A 266 24.59 -5.27 2.71
C ASP A 266 24.11 -5.23 4.18
N GLY A 267 22.80 -5.02 4.44
CA GLY A 267 22.27 -4.80 5.78
C GLY A 267 22.63 -3.44 6.40
N GLU A 268 23.41 -2.62 5.68
CA GLU A 268 23.90 -1.33 6.16
C GLU A 268 23.04 -0.15 5.69
N THR A 269 22.38 -0.31 4.54
CA THR A 269 21.51 0.72 3.95
C THR A 269 20.19 0.11 3.52
N ALA A 270 19.08 0.77 3.87
CA ALA A 270 17.76 0.39 3.40
C ALA A 270 16.97 1.60 2.91
N TYR A 271 16.08 1.35 1.96
CA TYR A 271 15.21 2.35 1.34
C TYR A 271 13.76 1.89 1.38
N THR A 272 12.85 2.83 1.60
CA THR A 272 11.42 2.66 1.37
C THR A 272 10.77 3.99 0.99
N GLY A 273 9.52 3.96 0.51
CA GLY A 273 8.78 5.15 0.09
C GLY A 273 7.68 4.82 -0.92
N GLY A 274 7.27 5.81 -1.71
CA GLY A 274 6.27 5.65 -2.77
C GLY A 274 6.82 5.13 -4.10
N VAL A 275 8.13 5.23 -4.31
CA VAL A 275 8.81 5.11 -5.60
C VAL A 275 8.93 3.66 -6.06
N ASN A 276 8.40 3.34 -7.25
CA ASN A 276 8.65 2.07 -7.94
C ASN A 276 9.81 2.19 -8.93
N ILE A 277 10.23 1.05 -9.49
CA ILE A 277 11.31 1.02 -10.48
C ILE A 277 10.70 1.14 -11.88
N ALA A 278 10.52 2.38 -12.34
CA ALA A 278 10.03 2.68 -13.67
C ALA A 278 10.44 4.10 -14.09
N ASP A 279 10.54 4.33 -15.39
CA ASP A 279 11.03 5.58 -15.99
C ASP A 279 10.19 6.81 -15.59
N GLU A 280 8.86 6.65 -15.43
CA GLU A 280 7.97 7.72 -14.97
C GLU A 280 8.31 8.23 -13.57
N TYR A 281 8.75 7.37 -12.64
CA TYR A 281 9.12 7.75 -11.27
C TYR A 281 10.44 8.55 -11.20
N ALA A 282 11.27 8.41 -12.22
CA ALA A 282 12.49 9.20 -12.38
C ALA A 282 12.31 10.42 -13.31
N ASN A 283 11.08 10.70 -13.76
CA ASN A 283 10.77 11.74 -14.73
C ASN A 283 11.58 11.62 -16.06
N LEU A 284 11.96 10.39 -16.44
CA LEU A 284 12.61 10.10 -17.73
C LEU A 284 11.60 10.06 -18.88
N ILE A 285 10.33 9.90 -18.56
CA ILE A 285 9.18 10.01 -19.48
C ILE A 285 8.08 10.83 -18.81
N ASP A 286 7.40 11.67 -19.59
CA ASP A 286 6.19 12.38 -19.16
C ASP A 286 4.97 11.47 -19.37
N ARG A 287 4.27 11.14 -18.28
CA ARG A 287 3.06 10.33 -18.33
C ARG A 287 1.81 11.08 -17.85
N PHE A 288 1.95 11.86 -16.76
CA PHE A 288 0.88 12.64 -16.14
C PHE A 288 1.42 14.01 -15.65
N GLY A 289 2.26 14.66 -16.45
CA GLY A 289 3.06 15.80 -16.00
C GLY A 289 4.21 15.36 -15.11
N TYR A 290 4.70 16.26 -14.27
CA TYR A 290 5.79 15.96 -13.36
C TYR A 290 5.35 14.93 -12.30
N TRP A 291 6.06 13.81 -12.24
CA TRP A 291 5.81 12.76 -11.25
C TRP A 291 6.56 13.06 -9.96
N LYS A 292 5.82 13.54 -8.95
CA LYS A 292 6.36 13.88 -7.63
C LYS A 292 6.21 12.71 -6.69
N ASP A 293 7.31 12.08 -6.33
CA ASP A 293 7.35 11.01 -5.35
C ASP A 293 8.57 11.13 -4.46
N SER A 294 8.58 10.44 -3.32
CA SER A 294 9.64 10.54 -2.33
C SER A 294 9.89 9.22 -1.62
N GLY A 295 10.97 9.17 -0.85
CA GLY A 295 11.28 8.05 0.00
C GLY A 295 12.29 8.41 1.08
N ILE A 296 12.67 7.41 1.85
CA ILE A 296 13.60 7.53 2.95
C ILE A 296 14.70 6.48 2.85
N ARG A 297 15.93 6.90 3.12
CA ARG A 297 17.08 6.04 3.31
C ARG A 297 17.40 5.92 4.78
N LEU A 298 17.61 4.71 5.26
CA LEU A 298 18.08 4.39 6.60
C LEU A 298 19.51 3.83 6.53
N GLU A 299 20.37 4.24 7.45
CA GLU A 299 21.71 3.69 7.66
C GLU A 299 21.90 3.40 9.15
N GLY A 300 22.30 2.17 9.52
CA GLY A 300 22.49 1.73 10.89
C GLY A 300 21.41 0.77 11.42
N GLU A 301 21.17 0.74 12.72
CA GLU A 301 20.37 -0.30 13.39
C GLU A 301 18.94 -0.48 12.83
N GLY A 302 18.28 0.59 12.44
CA GLY A 302 16.90 0.57 11.90
C GLY A 302 16.76 -0.09 10.53
N VAL A 303 17.87 -0.29 9.80
CA VAL A 303 17.90 -1.07 8.55
C VAL A 303 17.35 -2.47 8.78
N TRP A 304 17.59 -3.05 9.97
CA TRP A 304 17.11 -4.36 10.33
C TRP A 304 15.58 -4.50 10.22
N GLY A 305 14.81 -3.46 10.55
CA GLY A 305 13.34 -3.50 10.43
C GLY A 305 12.86 -3.78 9.01
N LEU A 306 13.48 -3.14 7.99
CA LEU A 306 13.17 -3.37 6.58
C LEU A 306 13.80 -4.67 6.06
N THR A 307 14.99 -5.04 6.55
CA THR A 307 15.62 -6.33 6.24
C THR A 307 14.73 -7.48 6.70
N ALA A 308 14.28 -7.45 7.96
CA ALA A 308 13.38 -8.46 8.51
C ALA A 308 12.05 -8.54 7.74
N ALA A 309 11.54 -7.40 7.27
CA ALA A 309 10.35 -7.34 6.41
C ALA A 309 10.52 -8.16 5.13
N PHE A 310 11.61 -7.91 4.41
CA PHE A 310 11.95 -8.65 3.19
C PHE A 310 12.15 -10.15 3.48
N LEU A 311 12.96 -10.50 4.48
CA LEU A 311 13.24 -11.89 4.84
C LEU A 311 11.96 -12.67 5.20
N ASN A 312 11.01 -12.02 5.88
CA ASN A 312 9.72 -12.63 6.20
C ASN A 312 8.89 -12.90 4.94
N MET A 313 8.81 -11.96 4.01
CA MET A 313 8.09 -12.15 2.75
C MET A 313 8.77 -13.22 1.90
N TRP A 314 10.10 -13.19 1.79
CA TRP A 314 10.89 -14.19 1.06
C TRP A 314 10.62 -15.61 1.57
N SER A 315 10.71 -15.82 2.89
CA SER A 315 10.40 -17.12 3.51
C SER A 315 8.94 -17.53 3.36
N PHE A 316 8.00 -16.58 3.48
CA PHE A 316 6.57 -16.82 3.26
C PHE A 316 6.28 -17.35 1.85
N LEU A 317 7.02 -16.86 0.86
CA LEU A 317 6.91 -17.30 -0.53
C LEU A 317 7.68 -18.58 -0.83
N GLY A 318 8.33 -19.18 0.18
CA GLY A 318 9.06 -20.44 0.05
C GLY A 318 10.51 -20.28 -0.41
N GLY A 319 11.06 -19.08 -0.34
CA GLY A 319 12.46 -18.81 -0.64
C GLY A 319 13.39 -19.27 0.49
N GLU A 320 14.58 -19.74 0.13
CA GLU A 320 15.61 -20.17 1.07
C GLU A 320 16.43 -18.97 1.55
N LEU A 321 16.86 -19.03 2.82
CA LEU A 321 17.67 -18.01 3.47
C LEU A 321 18.94 -18.64 4.04
N HIS A 322 19.97 -17.83 4.22
CA HIS A 322 21.18 -18.25 4.91
C HIS A 322 20.86 -18.74 6.34
N GLU A 323 21.52 -19.80 6.78
CA GLU A 323 21.27 -20.40 8.12
C GLU A 323 21.58 -19.42 9.24
N GLU A 324 22.68 -18.67 9.12
CA GLU A 324 23.11 -17.67 10.10
C GLU A 324 22.40 -16.33 9.83
N ARG A 325 21.33 -16.04 10.56
CA ARG A 325 20.55 -14.79 10.44
C ARG A 325 21.34 -13.52 10.73
N ASP A 326 22.38 -13.62 11.57
CA ASP A 326 23.25 -12.49 11.90
C ASP A 326 24.06 -12.00 10.68
N TYR A 327 24.21 -12.82 9.65
CA TYR A 327 24.76 -12.42 8.36
C TYR A 327 24.04 -11.20 7.73
N TYR A 328 22.74 -11.08 7.94
CA TYR A 328 21.91 -10.00 7.36
C TYR A 328 21.82 -8.76 8.26
N ARG A 329 22.39 -8.78 9.46
CA ARG A 329 22.31 -7.65 10.40
C ARG A 329 23.25 -6.51 10.02
N PRO A 330 22.86 -5.25 10.38
CA PRO A 330 23.74 -4.12 10.25
C PRO A 330 24.93 -4.23 11.22
N HIS A 331 26.11 -3.82 10.76
CA HIS A 331 27.33 -3.73 11.57
C HIS A 331 27.60 -2.29 12.01
N THR A 332 26.99 -1.30 11.36
CA THR A 332 27.15 0.11 11.68
C THR A 332 26.07 0.59 12.65
N SER A 333 26.44 1.49 13.54
CA SER A 333 25.56 2.06 14.55
C SER A 333 25.92 3.55 14.72
N PRO A 334 25.53 4.41 13.76
CA PRO A 334 25.86 5.82 13.81
C PRO A 334 25.15 6.51 14.98
N ALA A 335 25.85 7.39 15.68
CA ALA A 335 25.21 8.27 16.65
C ALA A 335 24.30 9.27 15.90
N THR A 336 23.04 9.31 16.27
CA THR A 336 22.03 10.16 15.61
C THR A 336 21.10 10.83 16.62
N ASP A 337 20.47 11.91 16.19
CA ASP A 337 19.35 12.53 16.85
C ASP A 337 18.05 11.83 16.47
N GLY A 338 17.11 11.70 17.39
CA GLY A 338 15.81 11.13 17.14
C GLY A 338 15.76 9.60 17.03
N PHE A 339 14.61 9.12 16.61
CA PHE A 339 14.29 7.69 16.56
C PHE A 339 13.60 7.35 15.26
N CYS A 340 13.75 6.09 14.81
CA CYS A 340 12.97 5.54 13.72
C CYS A 340 12.35 4.19 14.10
N GLN A 341 11.19 3.90 13.51
CA GLN A 341 10.46 2.67 13.75
C GLN A 341 9.85 2.18 12.43
N PRO A 342 10.59 1.34 11.68
CA PRO A 342 10.04 0.67 10.51
C PRO A 342 8.89 -0.26 10.92
N PHE A 343 7.80 -0.23 10.17
CA PHE A 343 6.66 -1.11 10.42
C PHE A 343 6.00 -1.57 9.13
N LEU A 344 5.19 -2.60 9.26
CA LEU A 344 4.53 -3.29 8.15
C LEU A 344 3.04 -3.36 8.40
N ASP A 345 2.29 -3.42 7.31
CA ASP A 345 0.89 -3.80 7.32
C ASP A 345 0.61 -4.85 6.26
N GLY A 346 -0.54 -5.49 6.36
CA GLY A 346 -0.98 -6.48 5.40
C GLY A 346 -2.26 -7.20 5.81
N PRO A 347 -2.94 -7.84 4.86
CA PRO A 347 -4.25 -8.44 5.08
C PRO A 347 -4.29 -9.54 6.17
N GLN A 348 -3.13 -10.10 6.55
CA GLN A 348 -3.04 -11.04 7.66
C GLN A 348 -3.19 -10.38 9.03
N ASN A 349 -2.94 -9.09 9.15
CA ASN A 349 -3.06 -8.35 10.40
C ASN A 349 -4.51 -8.02 10.75
N ASN A 350 -5.40 -8.00 9.76
CA ASN A 350 -6.79 -7.62 9.95
C ASN A 350 -7.53 -8.52 10.96
N PRO A 351 -8.35 -7.94 11.85
CA PRO A 351 -8.86 -6.55 11.86
C PRO A 351 -7.92 -5.52 12.49
N ASP A 352 -6.77 -5.90 12.99
CA ASP A 352 -5.80 -5.00 13.59
C ASP A 352 -4.93 -4.40 12.45
N ASN A 353 -5.25 -3.20 11.98
CA ASN A 353 -4.54 -2.51 10.90
C ASN A 353 -3.46 -1.57 11.45
N PRO A 354 -2.18 -2.00 11.58
CA PRO A 354 -1.13 -1.17 12.16
C PRO A 354 -0.94 0.18 11.47
N ALA A 355 -1.14 0.27 10.16
CA ALA A 355 -1.01 1.52 9.42
C ALA A 355 -2.16 2.48 9.73
N GLU A 356 -3.41 2.04 9.61
CA GLU A 356 -4.59 2.85 9.89
C GLU A 356 -4.61 3.31 11.35
N ASP A 357 -4.40 2.38 12.30
CA ASP A 357 -4.34 2.69 13.73
C ASP A 357 -3.24 3.70 14.09
N THR A 358 -2.07 3.59 13.41
CA THR A 358 -0.99 4.56 13.57
C THR A 358 -1.39 5.92 13.02
N PHE A 359 -2.03 5.97 11.85
CA PHE A 359 -2.49 7.22 11.24
C PHE A 359 -3.57 7.89 12.10
N LEU A 360 -4.52 7.13 12.64
CA LEU A 360 -5.52 7.65 13.59
C LEU A 360 -4.86 8.26 14.82
N GLN A 361 -3.82 7.61 15.36
CA GLN A 361 -3.08 8.14 16.50
C GLN A 361 -2.28 9.40 16.15
N LEU A 362 -1.67 9.47 14.94
CA LEU A 362 -0.97 10.67 14.46
C LEU A 362 -1.94 11.85 14.33
N ILE A 363 -3.09 11.63 13.68
CA ILE A 363 -4.12 12.66 13.51
C ILE A 363 -4.62 13.14 14.89
N GLY A 364 -4.95 12.20 15.78
CA GLY A 364 -5.46 12.53 17.13
C GLY A 364 -4.41 13.12 18.09
N SER A 365 -3.11 13.03 17.76
CA SER A 365 -2.02 13.60 18.55
C SER A 365 -1.57 14.97 18.06
N ALA A 366 -1.99 15.39 16.87
CA ALA A 366 -1.67 16.69 16.29
C ALA A 366 -2.19 17.85 17.17
N ARG A 367 -1.36 18.87 17.39
CA ARG A 367 -1.67 20.03 18.25
C ARG A 367 -1.64 21.34 17.49
N ARG A 368 -0.76 21.49 16.51
CA ARG A 368 -0.54 22.72 15.74
C ARG A 368 -0.85 22.54 14.28
N PHE A 369 -0.24 21.53 13.64
CA PHE A 369 -0.46 21.26 12.24
C PHE A 369 -0.23 19.79 11.89
N LEU A 370 -0.93 19.36 10.86
CA LEU A 370 -0.90 18.03 10.27
C LEU A 370 -0.86 18.16 8.75
N TYR A 371 0.24 17.75 8.12
CA TYR A 371 0.40 17.77 6.66
C TYR A 371 0.42 16.34 6.13
N ILE A 372 -0.37 16.10 5.08
CA ILE A 372 -0.55 14.78 4.47
C ILE A 372 -0.36 14.89 2.97
N THR A 373 0.48 14.02 2.39
CA THR A 373 0.56 13.77 0.95
C THR A 373 0.08 12.37 0.64
N THR A 374 -0.79 12.21 -0.35
CA THR A 374 -1.26 10.90 -0.82
C THR A 374 -1.76 11.00 -2.26
N PRO A 375 -1.50 10.00 -3.13
CA PRO A 375 -2.06 9.99 -4.49
C PRO A 375 -3.54 9.68 -4.52
N TYR A 376 -4.02 8.89 -3.55
CA TYR A 376 -5.40 8.46 -3.44
C TYR A 376 -5.91 8.77 -2.05
N PHE A 377 -7.09 9.38 -1.99
CA PHE A 377 -7.78 9.70 -0.76
C PHE A 377 -9.17 9.08 -0.78
N ILE A 378 -9.24 7.86 -0.31
CA ILE A 378 -10.46 7.05 -0.21
C ILE A 378 -10.51 6.47 1.22
N PRO A 379 -10.59 7.34 2.22
CA PRO A 379 -10.52 6.95 3.62
C PRO A 379 -11.80 6.23 4.07
N ASP A 380 -11.67 5.51 5.17
CA ASP A 380 -12.81 5.03 5.93
C ASP A 380 -13.44 6.16 6.77
N GLU A 381 -14.52 5.84 7.48
CA GLU A 381 -15.24 6.81 8.31
C GLU A 381 -14.41 7.27 9.52
N ASN A 382 -13.53 6.41 10.07
CA ASN A 382 -12.70 6.74 11.23
C ASN A 382 -11.66 7.81 10.88
N ILE A 383 -10.95 7.63 9.78
CA ILE A 383 -9.96 8.61 9.27
C ILE A 383 -10.65 9.93 8.93
N MET A 384 -11.78 9.90 8.22
CA MET A 384 -12.56 11.13 7.92
C MET A 384 -12.94 11.86 9.18
N ARG A 385 -13.54 11.15 10.14
CA ARG A 385 -13.95 11.71 11.42
C ARG A 385 -12.79 12.31 12.21
N ALA A 386 -11.64 11.61 12.24
CA ALA A 386 -10.46 12.10 12.94
C ALA A 386 -9.91 13.39 12.32
N LEU A 387 -9.87 13.49 10.98
CA LEU A 387 -9.44 14.71 10.26
C LEU A 387 -10.38 15.88 10.53
N CYS A 388 -11.70 15.66 10.47
CA CYS A 388 -12.71 16.68 10.77
C CYS A 388 -12.56 17.18 12.22
N ILE A 389 -12.42 16.29 13.20
CA ILE A 389 -12.21 16.66 14.61
C ILE A 389 -10.92 17.48 14.78
N ALA A 390 -9.84 17.10 14.11
CA ALA A 390 -8.58 17.84 14.17
C ALA A 390 -8.73 19.27 13.60
N GLY A 391 -9.40 19.43 12.46
CA GLY A 391 -9.67 20.72 11.83
C GLY A 391 -10.56 21.61 12.71
N ASP A 392 -11.68 21.07 13.22
CA ASP A 392 -12.58 21.79 14.15
C ASP A 392 -11.87 22.14 15.46
N GLY A 393 -10.92 21.32 15.89
CA GLY A 393 -10.07 21.56 17.06
C GLY A 393 -9.00 22.65 16.86
N GLY A 394 -8.91 23.25 15.67
CA GLY A 394 -7.99 24.33 15.35
C GLY A 394 -6.59 23.87 14.90
N VAL A 395 -6.39 22.58 14.59
CA VAL A 395 -5.17 22.08 13.96
C VAL A 395 -5.15 22.54 12.50
N ASP A 396 -4.02 23.07 12.02
CA ASP A 396 -3.83 23.40 10.60
C ASP A 396 -3.62 22.09 9.79
N VAL A 397 -4.73 21.47 9.38
CA VAL A 397 -4.72 20.24 8.61
C VAL A 397 -4.63 20.56 7.11
N ARG A 398 -3.60 20.07 6.44
CA ARG A 398 -3.38 20.25 4.99
C ARG A 398 -3.27 18.91 4.29
N LEU A 399 -4.20 18.64 3.40
CA LEU A 399 -4.22 17.45 2.54
C LEU A 399 -3.78 17.83 1.12
N MET A 400 -2.69 17.24 0.65
CA MET A 400 -2.12 17.47 -0.68
C MET A 400 -2.40 16.26 -1.58
N LEU A 401 -3.10 16.49 -2.69
CA LEU A 401 -3.55 15.50 -3.66
C LEU A 401 -2.98 15.81 -5.05
N PRO A 402 -2.94 14.85 -6.00
CA PRO A 402 -2.56 15.13 -7.39
C PRO A 402 -3.48 16.17 -8.05
N GLY A 403 -2.92 17.04 -8.85
CA GLY A 403 -3.68 17.93 -9.76
C GLY A 403 -4.05 17.23 -11.07
N THR A 404 -3.17 16.32 -11.53
CA THR A 404 -3.43 15.47 -12.71
C THR A 404 -3.53 14.02 -12.24
N PRO A 405 -4.73 13.41 -12.19
CA PRO A 405 -4.89 12.04 -11.71
C PRO A 405 -4.46 11.02 -12.77
N ASP A 406 -3.95 9.87 -12.34
CA ASP A 406 -3.69 8.71 -13.19
C ASP A 406 -4.94 7.87 -13.47
N HIS A 407 -5.92 7.92 -12.54
CA HIS A 407 -7.21 7.23 -12.61
C HIS A 407 -8.35 8.21 -12.30
N TRP A 408 -9.14 8.57 -13.30
CA TRP A 408 -10.25 9.52 -13.18
C TRP A 408 -11.31 9.11 -12.14
N TYR A 409 -11.55 7.80 -11.98
CA TYR A 409 -12.54 7.29 -11.05
C TYR A 409 -12.07 7.40 -9.59
N ALA A 410 -10.79 7.15 -9.30
CA ALA A 410 -10.22 7.33 -7.98
C ALA A 410 -10.23 8.81 -7.56
N ASP A 411 -9.94 9.71 -8.50
CA ASP A 411 -10.03 11.16 -8.30
C ASP A 411 -11.47 11.61 -8.03
N ALA A 412 -12.44 11.09 -8.79
CA ALA A 412 -13.85 11.41 -8.58
C ALA A 412 -14.37 10.93 -7.21
N VAL A 413 -13.86 9.77 -6.73
CA VAL A 413 -14.16 9.31 -5.37
C VAL A 413 -13.50 10.20 -4.33
N ALA A 414 -12.21 10.56 -4.49
CA ALA A 414 -11.51 11.48 -3.60
C ALA A 414 -12.27 12.81 -3.49
N ASP A 415 -12.74 13.34 -4.61
CA ASP A 415 -13.55 14.57 -4.63
C ASP A 415 -14.82 14.47 -3.80
N SER A 416 -15.43 13.29 -3.69
CA SER A 416 -16.66 13.12 -2.89
C SER A 416 -16.48 13.41 -1.40
N TYR A 417 -15.23 13.39 -0.90
CA TYR A 417 -14.89 13.66 0.51
C TYR A 417 -14.50 15.12 0.76
N ILE A 418 -14.09 15.86 -0.28
CA ILE A 418 -13.53 17.22 -0.12
C ILE A 418 -14.53 18.19 0.52
N GLY A 419 -15.81 18.11 0.16
CA GLY A 419 -16.84 19.00 0.73
C GLY A 419 -16.89 18.93 2.25
N GLU A 420 -16.95 17.73 2.80
CA GLU A 420 -16.97 17.47 4.24
C GLU A 420 -15.69 17.98 4.93
N LEU A 421 -14.52 17.75 4.30
CA LEU A 421 -13.25 18.26 4.83
C LEU A 421 -13.21 19.78 4.92
N LEU A 422 -13.67 20.48 3.87
CA LEU A 422 -13.71 21.95 3.83
C LEU A 422 -14.67 22.53 4.88
N GLU A 423 -15.82 21.89 5.11
CA GLU A 423 -16.79 22.27 6.15
C GLU A 423 -16.18 22.19 7.55
N HIS A 424 -15.23 21.28 7.77
CA HIS A 424 -14.50 21.07 9.02
C HIS A 424 -13.10 21.70 9.04
N HIS A 425 -12.88 22.75 8.25
CA HIS A 425 -11.65 23.56 8.23
C HIS A 425 -10.37 22.83 7.78
N VAL A 426 -10.49 21.63 7.21
CA VAL A 426 -9.37 20.93 6.58
C VAL A 426 -9.09 21.53 5.22
N LYS A 427 -7.84 21.95 4.98
CA LYS A 427 -7.41 22.58 3.74
C LYS A 427 -6.98 21.52 2.72
N VAL A 428 -7.55 21.55 1.53
CA VAL A 428 -7.23 20.62 0.46
C VAL A 428 -6.49 21.33 -0.66
N TYR A 429 -5.40 20.73 -1.11
CA TYR A 429 -4.51 21.28 -2.16
C TYR A 429 -4.37 20.29 -3.31
N ARG A 430 -4.39 20.81 -4.56
CA ARG A 430 -4.16 20.06 -5.79
C ARG A 430 -2.80 20.44 -6.37
N TYR A 431 -1.85 19.50 -6.41
CA TYR A 431 -0.50 19.70 -6.95
C TYR A 431 -0.54 19.92 -8.46
N THR A 432 -0.33 21.14 -8.94
CA THR A 432 -0.58 21.53 -10.33
C THR A 432 0.44 21.04 -11.36
N PRO A 433 1.74 20.81 -11.03
CA PRO A 433 2.71 20.37 -12.03
C PRO A 433 2.47 18.97 -12.60
N GLY A 434 1.66 18.12 -11.90
CA GLY A 434 1.40 16.78 -12.38
C GLY A 434 0.86 15.83 -11.32
N PHE A 435 1.42 14.61 -11.27
CA PHE A 435 0.96 13.54 -10.39
C PHE A 435 1.78 13.48 -9.09
N LEU A 436 1.14 13.83 -7.97
CA LEU A 436 1.72 13.70 -6.64
C LEU A 436 1.51 12.26 -6.13
N HIS A 437 2.60 11.50 -6.03
CA HIS A 437 2.55 10.09 -5.62
C HIS A 437 3.26 9.82 -4.28
N ALA A 438 3.79 10.83 -3.60
CA ALA A 438 4.37 10.70 -2.27
C ALA A 438 3.30 10.30 -1.23
N LYS A 439 3.67 9.46 -0.27
CA LYS A 439 2.84 9.05 0.86
C LYS A 439 3.57 9.37 2.14
N SER A 440 3.21 10.52 2.71
CA SER A 440 3.86 11.00 3.93
C SER A 440 2.86 11.72 4.82
N ILE A 441 3.09 11.62 6.11
CA ILE A 441 2.39 12.37 7.14
C ILE A 441 3.44 13.09 7.98
N MET A 442 3.21 14.34 8.30
CA MET A 442 4.07 15.09 9.22
C MET A 442 3.21 15.82 10.24
N VAL A 443 3.58 15.69 11.52
CA VAL A 443 2.86 16.25 12.65
C VAL A 443 3.80 17.09 13.51
N ASP A 444 3.47 18.36 13.67
CA ASP A 444 4.07 19.30 14.64
C ASP A 444 5.60 19.46 14.58
N ARG A 445 6.28 19.00 13.51
CA ARG A 445 7.74 18.85 13.36
C ARG A 445 8.38 17.86 14.33
N GLU A 446 7.59 17.06 14.99
CA GLU A 446 8.05 16.11 16.02
C GLU A 446 7.98 14.67 15.54
N ALA A 447 6.96 14.33 14.75
CA ALA A 447 6.76 13.00 14.20
C ALA A 447 6.41 13.03 12.71
N ALA A 448 6.88 12.01 11.98
CA ALA A 448 6.54 11.85 10.58
C ALA A 448 6.46 10.38 10.19
N PHE A 449 5.66 10.10 9.16
CA PHE A 449 5.63 8.84 8.44
C PHE A 449 6.07 9.04 6.99
N VAL A 450 6.89 8.13 6.46
CA VAL A 450 7.24 8.02 5.04
C VAL A 450 7.19 6.56 4.65
N GLY A 451 6.42 6.22 3.59
CA GLY A 451 6.27 4.82 3.21
C GLY A 451 5.47 4.60 1.93
N SER A 452 4.90 3.39 1.82
CA SER A 452 4.11 2.98 0.67
C SER A 452 2.59 3.13 0.87
N VAL A 453 2.12 3.41 2.09
CA VAL A 453 0.71 3.41 2.51
C VAL A 453 -0.03 4.63 1.98
N ASN A 454 -1.01 4.42 1.12
CA ASN A 454 -1.95 5.48 0.72
C ASN A 454 -3.05 5.67 1.77
N PHE A 455 -3.74 6.82 1.72
CA PHE A 455 -4.98 7.04 2.49
C PHE A 455 -6.18 6.42 1.76
N ASP A 456 -6.12 5.11 1.52
CA ASP A 456 -7.21 4.40 0.86
C ASP A 456 -7.47 3.02 1.50
N TYR A 457 -8.70 2.54 1.30
CA TYR A 457 -9.16 1.25 1.80
C TYR A 457 -8.26 0.08 1.35
N ARG A 458 -7.71 0.13 0.12
CA ARG A 458 -6.88 -0.96 -0.39
C ARG A 458 -5.57 -1.06 0.36
N SER A 459 -4.94 0.08 0.68
CA SER A 459 -3.71 0.11 1.46
C SER A 459 -3.93 -0.37 2.89
N PHE A 460 -5.05 0.00 3.51
CA PHE A 460 -5.33 -0.41 4.89
C PHE A 460 -5.76 -1.88 5.03
N GLU A 461 -6.55 -2.43 4.08
CA GLU A 461 -7.20 -3.72 4.24
C GLU A 461 -6.65 -4.84 3.34
N LEU A 462 -6.10 -4.51 2.17
CA LEU A 462 -5.86 -5.48 1.11
C LEU A 462 -4.40 -5.62 0.68
N HIS A 463 -3.58 -4.59 0.86
CA HIS A 463 -2.21 -4.59 0.39
C HIS A 463 -1.22 -4.91 1.51
N TYR A 464 -0.10 -5.54 1.13
CA TYR A 464 1.09 -5.53 1.96
C TYR A 464 1.77 -4.19 1.77
N GLU A 465 1.96 -3.47 2.87
CA GLU A 465 2.51 -2.13 2.91
C GLU A 465 3.67 -2.05 3.89
N CYS A 466 4.49 -1.01 3.78
CA CYS A 466 5.56 -0.72 4.72
C CYS A 466 5.82 0.78 4.82
N GLY A 467 6.45 1.17 5.90
CA GLY A 467 6.93 2.53 6.08
C GLY A 467 7.76 2.70 7.33
N VAL A 468 8.19 3.91 7.56
CA VAL A 468 9.04 4.28 8.68
C VAL A 468 8.39 5.44 9.43
N MET A 469 8.13 5.23 10.71
CA MET A 469 7.86 6.32 11.64
C MET A 469 9.17 6.96 12.08
N LEU A 470 9.19 8.26 12.12
CA LEU A 470 10.29 9.10 12.62
C LEU A 470 9.80 9.91 13.81
N TYR A 471 10.65 10.05 14.82
CA TYR A 471 10.36 10.86 16.01
C TYR A 471 11.59 11.73 16.32
N GLY A 472 11.45 13.05 16.22
CA GLY A 472 12.51 14.02 16.47
C GLY A 472 13.76 13.89 15.60
N ALA A 473 13.65 13.19 14.47
CA ALA A 473 14.77 12.99 13.55
C ALA A 473 14.94 14.18 12.60
N SER A 474 16.17 14.54 12.26
CA SER A 474 16.48 15.66 11.34
C SER A 474 15.84 15.52 9.96
N ALA A 475 15.58 14.30 9.49
CA ALA A 475 14.87 14.03 8.25
C ALA A 475 13.44 14.65 8.20
N ILE A 476 12.83 14.95 9.36
CA ILE A 476 11.52 15.58 9.46
C ILE A 476 11.55 17.01 8.90
N GLU A 477 12.65 17.76 9.13
CA GLU A 477 12.78 19.11 8.57
C GLU A 477 12.89 19.08 7.04
N SER A 478 13.66 18.14 6.49
CA SER A 478 13.75 17.97 5.02
C SER A 478 12.41 17.56 4.40
N LEU A 479 11.60 16.76 5.12
CA LEU A 479 10.24 16.43 4.69
C LEU A 479 9.33 17.67 4.72
N LEU A 480 9.44 18.51 5.75
CA LEU A 480 8.68 19.76 5.85
C LEU A 480 9.01 20.71 4.70
N GLU A 481 10.30 20.94 4.43
CA GLU A 481 10.76 21.78 3.32
C GLU A 481 10.19 21.28 1.97
N ASP A 482 10.15 19.98 1.77
CA ASP A 482 9.55 19.38 0.57
C ASP A 482 8.03 19.56 0.51
N MET A 483 7.32 19.38 1.62
CA MET A 483 5.88 19.59 1.69
C MET A 483 5.51 21.06 1.48
N ASP A 484 6.28 22.01 2.01
CA ASP A 484 6.08 23.42 1.75
C ASP A 484 6.31 23.74 0.25
N GLY A 485 7.35 23.15 -0.37
CA GLY A 485 7.59 23.26 -1.81
C GLY A 485 6.49 22.62 -2.68
N ILE A 486 5.78 21.60 -2.19
CA ILE A 486 4.60 21.03 -2.83
C ILE A 486 3.43 22.01 -2.70
N LEU A 487 3.20 22.58 -1.51
CA LEU A 487 2.13 23.56 -1.27
C LEU A 487 2.28 24.80 -2.14
N ASP A 488 3.50 25.34 -2.30
CA ASP A 488 3.79 26.51 -3.15
C ASP A 488 3.43 26.27 -4.62
N LYS A 489 3.46 25.01 -5.07
CA LYS A 489 3.11 24.58 -6.43
C LYS A 489 1.69 24.03 -6.54
N SER A 490 0.88 24.16 -5.50
CA SER A 490 -0.46 23.59 -5.44
C SER A 490 -1.53 24.66 -5.49
N HIS A 491 -2.67 24.30 -6.06
CA HIS A 491 -3.88 25.09 -6.02
C HIS A 491 -4.70 24.70 -4.78
N ALA A 492 -5.04 25.67 -3.94
CA ALA A 492 -5.93 25.44 -2.79
C ALA A 492 -7.39 25.36 -3.28
N VAL A 493 -8.07 24.27 -2.96
CA VAL A 493 -9.50 24.11 -3.28
C VAL A 493 -10.33 24.98 -2.34
N THR A 494 -11.09 25.92 -2.92
CA THR A 494 -11.97 26.79 -2.12
C THR A 494 -13.39 26.23 -1.99
N PRO A 495 -14.13 26.56 -0.91
CA PRO A 495 -15.54 26.18 -0.79
C PRO A 495 -16.40 26.67 -1.98
N GLU A 496 -16.10 27.85 -2.52
CA GLU A 496 -16.81 28.44 -3.67
C GLU A 496 -16.60 27.61 -4.93
N GLU A 497 -15.36 27.28 -5.27
CA GLU A 497 -15.05 26.38 -6.41
C GLU A 497 -15.71 25.03 -6.23
N TRP A 498 -15.64 24.49 -5.02
CA TRP A 498 -16.25 23.21 -4.68
C TRP A 498 -17.77 23.23 -4.89
N ALA A 499 -18.45 24.29 -4.48
CA ALA A 499 -19.90 24.46 -4.66
C ALA A 499 -20.33 24.56 -6.13
N HIS A 500 -19.47 25.11 -7.02
CA HIS A 500 -19.76 25.33 -8.43
C HIS A 500 -19.40 24.16 -9.35
N ARG A 501 -18.95 23.01 -8.82
CA ARG A 501 -18.65 21.84 -9.65
C ARG A 501 -19.88 21.30 -10.38
N GLY A 502 -19.69 20.75 -11.58
CA GLY A 502 -20.78 20.35 -12.48
C GLY A 502 -21.79 19.39 -11.84
N LEU A 503 -23.08 19.57 -12.14
CA LEU A 503 -24.19 18.81 -11.57
C LEU A 503 -24.04 17.29 -11.81
N LEU A 504 -23.61 16.86 -12.99
CA LEU A 504 -23.38 15.44 -13.29
C LEU A 504 -22.34 14.84 -12.35
N ARG A 505 -21.23 15.54 -12.11
CA ARG A 505 -20.16 15.10 -11.20
C ARG A 505 -20.74 14.92 -9.78
N ARG A 506 -21.46 15.89 -9.28
CA ARG A 506 -22.13 15.84 -7.95
C ARG A 506 -23.09 14.66 -7.81
N MET A 507 -23.74 14.23 -8.90
CA MET A 507 -24.65 13.07 -8.89
C MET A 507 -23.92 11.74 -8.92
N PHE A 508 -22.78 11.66 -9.63
CA PHE A 508 -22.02 10.42 -9.77
C PHE A 508 -21.06 10.13 -8.63
N GLU A 509 -20.50 11.14 -7.98
CA GLU A 509 -19.57 11.00 -6.86
C GLU A 509 -20.11 10.10 -5.73
N PRO A 510 -21.34 10.28 -5.19
CA PRO A 510 -21.88 9.42 -4.15
C PRO A 510 -22.06 7.96 -4.60
N ILE A 511 -22.40 7.76 -5.89
CA ILE A 511 -22.56 6.42 -6.46
C ILE A 511 -21.18 5.74 -6.52
N LEU A 512 -20.16 6.44 -7.01
CA LEU A 512 -18.79 5.92 -7.05
C LEU A 512 -18.26 5.63 -5.64
N ARG A 513 -18.60 6.47 -4.65
CA ARG A 513 -18.22 6.25 -3.24
C ARG A 513 -18.73 4.90 -2.70
N VAL A 514 -19.92 4.45 -3.07
CA VAL A 514 -20.42 3.11 -2.69
C VAL A 514 -19.53 1.99 -3.23
N PHE A 515 -18.92 2.20 -4.41
CA PHE A 515 -18.06 1.22 -5.06
C PHE A 515 -16.57 1.44 -4.78
N SER A 516 -16.21 2.43 -3.97
CA SER A 516 -14.82 2.81 -3.70
C SER A 516 -13.95 1.68 -3.17
N ILE A 517 -14.54 0.77 -2.41
CA ILE A 517 -13.88 -0.41 -1.82
C ILE A 517 -13.42 -1.42 -2.89
N TRP A 518 -14.04 -1.38 -4.07
CA TRP A 518 -13.68 -2.24 -5.19
C TRP A 518 -12.64 -1.59 -6.14
N MET A 519 -12.36 -0.30 -5.94
CA MET A 519 -11.42 0.51 -6.70
C MET A 519 -10.05 0.55 -6.02
#